data_58b00bc4ed1795b8693fc654c627d473
#
_entry.id   58b00bc4ed1795b8693fc654c627d473
#
_cell.length_a   1.000
_cell.length_b   1.000
_cell.length_c   1.000
_cell.angle_alpha   90.00
_cell.angle_beta   90.00
_cell.angle_gamma   90.00
#
_symmetry.space_group_name_H-M   'P 1'
#
loop_
_entity.id
_entity.type
_entity.pdbx_description
1 polymer ?
#
loop_
_entity_poly.entity_id
_entity_poly.type
_entity_poly.pdbx_seq_one_letter_code
_entity_poly.pdbx_strand_id
1 'polypeptide(L)'
;MNIKTIAVVLALGFGATAFAQTTPPAPKDPLATPRIDKRQANQQKRIDAGVASGSLTQKEADRLKAEQARNAKREEVAKADGVVTKKERAALERREDKSSKHIARQKHDRQKTAPAS
;
A
#
# COMPACT_ATOMS: atom_id res chain seq x y z
N MET A 1 53.62 -12.97 -49.73
CA MET A 1 52.76 -13.16 -50.87
C MET A 1 51.34 -13.48 -50.44
N ASN A 2 50.52 -12.72 -50.89
CA ASN A 2 49.11 -12.49 -50.53
C ASN A 2 48.23 -13.66 -50.91
N ILE A 3 47.52 -14.19 -49.95
CA ILE A 3 46.34 -14.99 -50.22
C ILE A 3 45.17 -14.34 -49.53
N LYS A 4 44.38 -13.67 -50.32
CA LYS A 4 43.07 -13.06 -49.89
C LYS A 4 42.04 -14.18 -49.83
N THR A 5 41.66 -14.57 -48.65
CA THR A 5 40.54 -15.49 -48.46
C THR A 5 39.30 -14.65 -48.23
N ILE A 6 38.41 -14.69 -49.18
CA ILE A 6 37.06 -14.08 -49.05
C ILE A 6 36.22 -15.03 -48.22
N ALA A 7 35.87 -14.65 -47.03
CA ALA A 7 34.86 -15.33 -46.22
C ALA A 7 33.49 -14.77 -46.55
N VAL A 8 32.68 -15.55 -47.20
CA VAL A 8 31.25 -15.30 -47.37
C VAL A 8 30.57 -15.58 -46.04
N VAL A 9 30.11 -14.55 -45.37
CA VAL A 9 29.29 -14.71 -44.15
C VAL A 9 27.85 -14.88 -44.59
N LEU A 10 27.36 -16.09 -44.48
CA LEU A 10 25.96 -16.41 -44.62
C LEU A 10 25.22 -15.96 -43.35
N ALA A 11 24.47 -14.88 -43.41
CA ALA A 11 23.61 -14.42 -42.32
C ALA A 11 22.39 -15.34 -42.20
N LEU A 12 22.46 -16.31 -41.29
CA LEU A 12 21.30 -17.06 -40.84
C LEU A 12 20.54 -16.18 -39.82
N GLY A 13 19.40 -15.69 -40.24
CA GLY A 13 18.47 -14.99 -39.37
C GLY A 13 17.92 -15.93 -38.28
N PHE A 14 18.42 -15.80 -37.07
CA PHE A 14 17.79 -16.38 -35.90
C PHE A 14 16.60 -15.51 -35.52
N GLY A 15 15.42 -15.97 -35.88
CA GLY A 15 14.19 -15.45 -35.30
C GLY A 15 14.19 -15.73 -33.80
N ALA A 16 14.47 -14.70 -33.01
CA ALA A 16 14.30 -14.76 -31.57
C ALA A 16 12.81 -14.81 -31.28
N THR A 17 12.25 -16.00 -31.11
CA THR A 17 10.98 -16.17 -30.44
C THR A 17 11.20 -15.79 -28.99
N ALA A 18 10.79 -14.57 -28.64
CA ALA A 18 10.72 -14.16 -27.26
C ALA A 18 9.66 -15.02 -26.58
N PHE A 19 10.09 -16.11 -25.95
CA PHE A 19 9.28 -16.78 -24.95
C PHE A 19 9.14 -15.78 -23.81
N ALA A 20 7.94 -15.18 -23.69
CA ALA A 20 7.57 -14.46 -22.51
C ALA A 20 7.64 -15.48 -21.36
N GLN A 21 8.72 -15.46 -20.61
CA GLN A 21 8.82 -16.20 -19.36
C GLN A 21 7.83 -15.54 -18.40
N THR A 22 6.64 -16.12 -18.31
CA THR A 22 5.74 -15.85 -17.20
C THR A 22 6.42 -16.38 -15.95
N THR A 23 7.15 -15.51 -15.27
CA THR A 23 7.64 -15.82 -13.93
C THR A 23 6.44 -16.22 -13.09
N PRO A 24 6.48 -17.43 -12.45
CA PRO A 24 5.41 -17.81 -11.53
C PRO A 24 5.25 -16.69 -10.51
N PRO A 25 4.02 -16.31 -10.12
CA PRO A 25 3.84 -15.32 -9.09
C PRO A 25 4.60 -15.77 -7.85
N ALA A 26 5.44 -14.88 -7.31
CA ALA A 26 6.20 -15.16 -6.10
C ALA A 26 5.26 -15.69 -5.00
N PRO A 27 5.68 -16.68 -4.19
CA PRO A 27 4.88 -17.20 -3.09
C PRO A 27 4.38 -16.02 -2.25
N LYS A 28 3.08 -15.93 -2.05
CA LYS A 28 2.50 -14.84 -1.25
C LYS A 28 2.98 -15.03 0.19
N ASP A 29 3.72 -14.06 0.71
CA ASP A 29 4.11 -14.03 2.11
C ASP A 29 2.85 -14.17 2.98
N PRO A 30 2.76 -15.20 3.84
CA PRO A 30 1.60 -15.42 4.68
C PRO A 30 1.34 -14.28 5.67
N LEU A 31 2.35 -13.48 5.97
CA LEU A 31 2.26 -12.29 6.83
C LEU A 31 1.95 -11.01 6.06
N ALA A 32 2.08 -11.00 4.74
CA ALA A 32 1.90 -9.78 3.96
C ALA A 32 0.46 -9.28 4.00
N THR A 33 0.31 -8.00 4.37
CA THR A 33 -0.96 -7.27 4.41
C THR A 33 -0.93 -6.01 3.54
N PRO A 34 -0.48 -6.08 2.27
CA PRO A 34 -0.17 -4.89 1.46
C PRO A 34 -1.38 -3.98 1.23
N ARG A 35 -2.60 -4.50 1.23
CA ARG A 35 -3.82 -3.69 1.11
C ARG A 35 -4.11 -2.90 2.38
N ILE A 36 -3.82 -3.49 3.53
CA ILE A 36 -3.97 -2.86 4.84
C ILE A 36 -2.91 -1.77 4.98
N ASP A 37 -1.64 -2.08 4.72
CA ASP A 37 -0.51 -1.16 4.77
C ASP A 37 -0.75 0.08 3.89
N LYS A 38 -1.16 -0.14 2.64
CA LYS A 38 -1.49 0.96 1.70
C LYS A 38 -2.64 1.81 2.22
N ARG A 39 -3.64 1.20 2.83
CA ARG A 39 -4.80 1.90 3.37
C ARG A 39 -4.42 2.75 4.58
N GLN A 40 -3.64 2.22 5.49
CA GLN A 40 -3.11 2.94 6.66
C GLN A 40 -2.27 4.15 6.23
N ALA A 41 -1.38 3.99 5.25
CA ALA A 41 -0.59 5.09 4.71
C ALA A 41 -1.47 6.19 4.09
N ASN A 42 -2.52 5.82 3.35
CA ASN A 42 -3.46 6.78 2.78
C ASN A 42 -4.30 7.47 3.85
N GLN A 43 -4.69 6.77 4.90
CA GLN A 43 -5.43 7.34 6.04
C GLN A 43 -4.58 8.36 6.78
N GLN A 44 -3.30 8.05 7.03
CA GLN A 44 -2.36 8.99 7.66
C GLN A 44 -2.23 10.28 6.84
N LYS A 45 -2.02 10.17 5.53
CA LYS A 45 -1.99 11.34 4.64
C LYS A 45 -3.27 12.18 4.70
N ARG A 46 -4.43 11.53 4.79
CA ARG A 46 -5.72 12.22 4.88
C ARG A 46 -5.89 12.94 6.22
N ILE A 47 -5.39 12.38 7.31
CA ILE A 47 -5.40 13.02 8.63
C ILE A 47 -4.49 14.26 8.60
N ASP A 48 -3.26 14.12 8.11
CA ASP A 48 -2.29 15.21 8.04
C ASP A 48 -2.79 16.35 7.12
N ALA A 49 -3.33 16.02 5.97
CA ALA A 49 -3.98 16.99 5.07
C ALA A 49 -5.21 17.64 5.71
N GLY A 50 -5.95 16.92 6.55
CA GLY A 50 -7.09 17.45 7.28
C GLY A 50 -6.68 18.50 8.31
N VAL A 51 -5.57 18.26 9.02
CA VAL A 51 -5.00 19.24 9.97
C VAL A 51 -4.49 20.46 9.21
N ALA A 52 -3.72 20.25 8.14
CA ALA A 52 -3.15 21.34 7.35
C ALA A 52 -4.22 22.25 6.71
N SER A 53 -5.34 21.69 6.32
CA SER A 53 -6.48 22.44 5.72
C SER A 53 -7.45 23.02 6.75
N GLY A 54 -7.27 22.74 8.05
CA GLY A 54 -8.22 23.11 9.09
C GLY A 54 -9.54 22.30 9.07
N SER A 55 -9.62 21.24 8.25
CA SER A 55 -10.78 20.33 8.21
C SER A 55 -10.83 19.39 9.40
N LEU A 56 -9.73 19.24 10.13
CA LEU A 56 -9.61 18.51 11.38
C LEU A 56 -9.01 19.41 12.45
N THR A 57 -9.59 19.41 13.62
CA THR A 57 -8.97 19.98 14.81
C THR A 57 -7.82 19.08 15.27
N GLN A 58 -6.86 19.63 16.01
CA GLN A 58 -5.77 18.83 16.58
C GLN A 58 -6.31 17.67 17.43
N LYS A 59 -7.35 17.93 18.24
CA LYS A 59 -7.99 16.92 19.08
C LYS A 59 -8.61 15.77 18.28
N GLU A 60 -9.21 16.06 17.14
CA GLU A 60 -9.77 15.06 16.23
C GLU A 60 -8.67 14.25 15.56
N ALA A 61 -7.62 14.93 15.08
CA ALA A 61 -6.45 14.28 14.51
C ALA A 61 -5.78 13.32 15.51
N ASP A 62 -5.61 13.73 16.77
CA ASP A 62 -5.01 12.91 17.81
C ASP A 62 -5.86 11.65 18.10
N ARG A 63 -7.18 11.77 18.09
CA ARG A 63 -8.10 10.64 18.24
C ARG A 63 -7.99 9.66 17.05
N LEU A 64 -7.93 10.19 15.83
CA LEU A 64 -7.78 9.40 14.63
C LEU A 64 -6.41 8.70 14.58
N LYS A 65 -5.33 9.37 14.97
CA LYS A 65 -3.99 8.77 15.10
C LYS A 65 -3.96 7.67 16.17
N ALA A 66 -4.63 7.87 17.29
CA ALA A 66 -4.76 6.83 18.31
C ALA A 66 -5.56 5.61 17.80
N GLU A 67 -6.55 5.80 16.96
CA GLU A 67 -7.27 4.72 16.29
C GLU A 67 -6.37 3.96 15.31
N GLN A 68 -5.54 4.68 14.52
CA GLN A 68 -4.53 4.08 13.65
C GLN A 68 -3.55 3.21 14.44
N ALA A 69 -3.03 3.72 15.56
CA ALA A 69 -2.10 2.97 16.42
C ALA A 69 -2.74 1.67 16.96
N ARG A 70 -4.01 1.72 17.35
CA ARG A 70 -4.75 0.51 17.78
C ARG A 70 -4.95 -0.50 16.65
N ASN A 71 -5.18 -0.02 15.44
CA ASN A 71 -5.31 -0.89 14.27
C ASN A 71 -3.97 -1.56 13.91
N ALA A 72 -2.88 -0.81 13.91
CA ALA A 72 -1.53 -1.34 13.71
C ALA A 72 -1.18 -2.40 14.76
N LYS A 73 -1.51 -2.14 16.03
CA LYS A 73 -1.28 -3.13 17.10
C LYS A 73 -2.08 -4.43 16.90
N ARG A 74 -3.30 -4.34 16.40
CA ARG A 74 -4.12 -5.53 16.08
C ARG A 74 -3.55 -6.31 14.90
N GLU A 75 -2.97 -5.62 13.94
CA GLU A 75 -2.27 -6.24 12.83
C GLU A 75 -1.01 -6.99 13.29
N GLU A 76 -0.21 -6.39 14.19
CA GLU A 76 0.92 -7.08 14.84
C GLU A 76 0.47 -8.35 15.54
N VAL A 77 -0.62 -8.29 16.32
CA VAL A 77 -1.16 -9.46 17.02
C VAL A 77 -1.60 -10.53 16.02
N ALA A 78 -2.23 -10.17 14.91
CA ALA A 78 -2.62 -11.12 13.88
C ALA A 78 -1.42 -11.75 13.16
N LYS A 79 -0.27 -11.08 13.12
CA LYS A 79 0.98 -11.59 12.54
C LYS A 79 1.81 -12.44 13.52
N ALA A 80 1.49 -12.40 14.81
CA ALA A 80 2.33 -12.97 15.86
C ALA A 80 2.45 -14.51 15.81
N ASP A 81 1.47 -15.21 15.26
CA ASP A 81 1.48 -16.67 15.10
C ASP A 81 2.13 -17.15 13.78
N GLY A 82 2.66 -16.24 12.98
CA GLY A 82 3.38 -16.53 11.73
C GLY A 82 2.49 -16.60 10.48
N VAL A 83 1.17 -16.45 10.62
CA VAL A 83 0.25 -16.45 9.46
C VAL A 83 -0.96 -15.53 9.71
N VAL A 84 -1.29 -14.69 8.77
CA VAL A 84 -2.55 -13.91 8.80
C VAL A 84 -3.63 -14.67 8.06
N THR A 85 -4.54 -15.28 8.79
CA THR A 85 -5.66 -16.05 8.24
C THR A 85 -6.61 -15.17 7.42
N LYS A 86 -7.41 -15.79 6.54
CA LYS A 86 -8.46 -15.08 5.78
C LYS A 86 -9.45 -14.36 6.70
N LYS A 87 -9.79 -14.95 7.84
CA LYS A 87 -10.71 -14.38 8.83
C LYS A 87 -10.11 -13.14 9.50
N GLU A 88 -8.84 -13.22 9.91
CA GLU A 88 -8.11 -12.09 10.50
C GLU A 88 -7.94 -10.96 9.49
N ARG A 89 -7.54 -11.28 8.27
CA ARG A 89 -7.42 -10.29 7.19
C ARG A 89 -8.74 -9.57 6.94
N ALA A 90 -9.85 -10.29 6.85
CA ALA A 90 -11.17 -9.71 6.69
C ALA A 90 -11.59 -8.85 7.90
N ALA A 91 -11.19 -9.24 9.12
CA ALA A 91 -11.46 -8.44 10.32
C ALA A 91 -10.63 -7.14 10.33
N LEU A 92 -9.36 -7.19 9.95
CA LEU A 92 -8.49 -6.02 9.81
C LEU A 92 -9.03 -5.07 8.72
N GLU A 93 -9.40 -5.59 7.55
CA GLU A 93 -9.96 -4.79 6.45
C GLU A 93 -11.25 -4.06 6.89
N ARG A 94 -12.15 -4.72 7.61
CA ARG A 94 -13.36 -4.06 8.15
C ARG A 94 -13.05 -2.94 9.15
N ARG A 95 -11.97 -3.06 9.92
CA ARG A 95 -11.51 -2.00 10.81
C ARG A 95 -11.00 -0.81 10.03
N GLU A 96 -10.21 -1.07 9.00
CA GLU A 96 -9.70 -0.03 8.11
C GLU A 96 -10.85 0.69 7.37
N ASP A 97 -11.92 -0.02 6.99
CA ASP A 97 -13.12 0.59 6.43
C ASP A 97 -13.81 1.54 7.42
N LYS A 98 -13.90 1.14 8.69
CA LYS A 98 -14.46 2.00 9.75
C LYS A 98 -13.61 3.23 9.97
N SER A 99 -12.29 3.07 10.05
CA SER A 99 -11.34 4.20 10.19
C SER A 99 -11.43 5.16 9.01
N SER A 100 -11.48 4.65 7.78
CA SER A 100 -11.65 5.48 6.59
C SER A 100 -12.96 6.30 6.62
N LYS A 101 -14.06 5.68 7.05
CA LYS A 101 -15.35 6.37 7.21
C LYS A 101 -15.31 7.39 8.35
N HIS A 102 -14.61 7.08 9.44
CA HIS A 102 -14.44 7.99 10.57
C HIS A 102 -13.66 9.24 10.17
N ILE A 103 -12.52 9.08 9.48
CA ILE A 103 -11.72 10.19 8.95
C ILE A 103 -12.60 11.06 8.03
N ALA A 104 -13.34 10.46 7.09
CA ALA A 104 -14.21 11.19 6.19
C ALA A 104 -15.27 12.01 6.95
N ARG A 105 -15.91 11.41 7.95
CA ARG A 105 -16.92 12.06 8.77
C ARG A 105 -16.35 13.25 9.51
N GLN A 106 -15.22 13.08 10.20
CA GLN A 106 -14.57 14.15 10.95
C GLN A 106 -14.14 15.31 10.04
N LYS A 107 -13.62 15.02 8.85
CA LYS A 107 -13.24 16.06 7.87
C LYS A 107 -14.43 16.84 7.31
N HIS A 108 -15.61 16.26 7.30
CA HIS A 108 -16.84 16.88 6.81
C HIS A 108 -17.73 17.45 7.92
N ASP A 109 -17.32 17.27 9.19
CA ASP A 109 -18.00 17.92 10.30
C ASP A 109 -17.88 19.44 10.20
N ARG A 110 -18.95 20.13 10.62
CA ARG A 110 -19.01 21.59 10.62
C ARG A 110 -18.13 22.24 11.71
N GLN A 111 -17.41 21.45 12.50
CA GLN A 111 -16.44 21.93 13.48
C GLN A 111 -15.15 22.38 12.78
N LYS A 112 -15.28 23.47 12.02
CA LYS A 112 -14.09 24.13 11.47
C LYS A 112 -13.36 24.80 12.62
N THR A 113 -12.05 24.50 12.76
CA THR A 113 -11.18 25.36 13.56
C THR A 113 -11.31 26.77 13.03
N ALA A 114 -11.61 27.72 13.92
CA ALA A 114 -11.50 29.12 13.57
C ALA A 114 -10.08 29.36 13.01
N PRO A 115 -9.91 30.10 11.90
CA PRO A 115 -8.58 30.44 11.41
C PRO A 115 -7.81 31.09 12.55
N ALA A 116 -6.56 30.65 12.75
CA ALA A 116 -5.67 31.26 13.71
C ALA A 116 -5.53 32.74 13.33
N SER A 117 -5.96 33.61 14.21
CA SER A 117 -5.88 35.05 14.08
C SER A 117 -4.43 35.50 14.24
#